data_0ab71d7ad7e369efd984066bd76017f7
#
_entry.id   0ab71d7ad7e369efd984066bd76017f7
#
_cell.length_a   1.000
_cell.length_b   1.000
_cell.length_c   1.000
_cell.angle_alpha   90.00
_cell.angle_beta   90.00
_cell.angle_gamma   90.00
#
_symmetry.space_group_name_H-M   'P 1'
#
loop_
_entity.id
_entity.type
_entity.pdbx_description
1 polymer ?
#
loop_
_entity_poly.entity_id
_entity_poly.type
_entity_poly.pdbx_seq_one_letter_code
_entity_poly.pdbx_strand_id
1 'polypeptide(L)'
;ARYVEVVTRNLRIAAERTPMIIRHLLMPGHVDCCFRPVVDWTADHLPGVRFQLHTGYEPCWRAASDAKMGRLTSADEVRWAGDYLRTKDLQIGPDRPTEIHAGVRA
;
A
#
# COMPACT_ATOMS: atom_id res chain seq x y z
N ALA A 1 -10.88 -8.78 -15.51
CA ALA A 1 -9.80 -9.59 -16.06
C ALA A 1 -8.68 -8.72 -16.62
N ARG A 2 -9.04 -7.66 -17.33
CA ARG A 2 -8.01 -6.80 -17.91
C ARG A 2 -7.60 -5.64 -17.02
N TYR A 3 -8.24 -5.51 -15.89
CA TYR A 3 -7.96 -4.41 -14.99
C TYR A 3 -6.51 -4.40 -14.53
N VAL A 4 -6.02 -5.54 -14.08
CA VAL A 4 -4.63 -5.64 -13.58
C VAL A 4 -3.65 -5.33 -14.70
N GLU A 5 -3.89 -5.85 -15.90
CA GLU A 5 -3.02 -5.59 -17.04
C GLU A 5 -2.95 -4.10 -17.38
N VAL A 6 -4.09 -3.42 -17.37
CA VAL A 6 -4.14 -2.00 -17.71
C VAL A 6 -3.45 -1.17 -16.63
N VAL A 7 -3.75 -1.45 -15.36
CA VAL A 7 -3.19 -0.69 -14.27
C VAL A 7 -1.68 -0.85 -14.18
N THR A 8 -1.19 -2.09 -14.30
CA THR A 8 0.25 -2.33 -14.20
C THR A 8 1.00 -1.72 -15.37
N ARG A 9 0.42 -1.77 -16.57
CA ARG A 9 1.04 -1.12 -17.72
C ARG A 9 1.13 0.38 -17.51
N ASN A 10 0.05 0.99 -17.03
CA ASN A 10 0.04 2.42 -16.81
C ASN A 10 1.02 2.85 -15.72
N LEU A 11 1.15 2.06 -14.67
CA LEU A 11 2.13 2.35 -13.63
C LEU A 11 3.55 2.32 -14.17
N ARG A 12 3.86 1.35 -15.02
CA ARG A 12 5.19 1.24 -15.60
C ARG A 12 5.50 2.42 -16.51
N ILE A 13 4.52 2.83 -17.32
CA ILE A 13 4.70 4.00 -18.19
C ILE A 13 4.91 5.26 -17.38
N ALA A 14 4.09 5.44 -16.34
CA ALA A 14 4.20 6.63 -15.50
C ALA A 14 5.54 6.69 -14.78
N ALA A 15 6.02 5.56 -14.29
CA ALA A 15 7.28 5.50 -13.56
C ALA A 15 8.47 5.90 -14.43
N GLU A 16 8.38 5.67 -15.74
CA GLU A 16 9.45 6.09 -16.65
C GLU A 16 9.47 7.59 -16.88
N ARG A 17 8.38 8.26 -16.59
CA ARG A 17 8.22 9.66 -16.96
C ARG A 17 8.28 10.62 -15.78
N THR A 18 7.99 10.13 -14.59
CA THR A 18 7.91 10.99 -13.43
C THR A 18 8.18 10.19 -12.16
N PRO A 19 8.72 10.83 -11.12
CA PRO A 19 8.80 10.18 -9.81
C PRO A 19 7.41 9.79 -9.33
N MET A 20 7.32 8.62 -8.72
CA MET A 20 6.03 8.09 -8.27
C MET A 20 6.10 7.64 -6.82
N ILE A 21 4.96 7.73 -6.17
CA ILE A 21 4.76 7.17 -4.85
C ILE A 21 3.62 6.17 -4.95
N ILE A 22 3.87 4.94 -4.52
CA ILE A 22 2.83 3.93 -4.41
C ILE A 22 2.36 3.93 -2.95
N ARG A 23 1.09 4.17 -2.74
CA ARG A 23 0.50 4.15 -1.41
C ARG A 23 -0.44 2.95 -1.31
N HIS A 24 -0.24 2.14 -0.29
CA HIS A 24 -1.06 0.95 -0.09
C HIS A 24 -1.71 1.00 1.28
N LEU A 25 -3.02 0.91 1.31
CA LEU A 25 -3.77 0.84 2.57
C LEU A 25 -3.81 -0.62 3.01
N LEU A 26 -3.23 -0.90 4.17
CA LEU A 26 -3.21 -2.25 4.71
C LEU A 26 -4.54 -2.53 5.41
N MET A 27 -5.31 -3.44 4.83
CA MET A 27 -6.61 -3.79 5.37
C MET A 27 -6.54 -5.11 6.14
N PRO A 28 -7.37 -5.26 7.19
CA PRO A 28 -7.32 -6.47 8.00
C PRO A 28 -7.68 -7.70 7.19
N GLY A 29 -6.92 -8.77 7.38
CA GLY A 29 -7.14 -10.03 6.68
C GLY A 29 -6.69 -10.03 5.23
N HIS A 30 -6.07 -8.96 4.74
CA HIS A 30 -5.65 -8.87 3.34
C HIS A 30 -4.14 -8.71 3.16
N VAL A 31 -3.38 -9.21 4.12
CA VAL A 31 -1.92 -9.13 4.01
C VAL A 31 -1.40 -10.06 2.92
N ASP A 32 -1.81 -11.33 2.96
CA ASP A 32 -1.29 -12.31 2.00
C ASP A 32 -1.90 -12.16 0.62
N CYS A 33 -3.19 -11.88 0.54
CA CYS A 33 -3.88 -11.85 -0.75
C CYS A 33 -3.71 -10.56 -1.52
N CYS A 34 -3.38 -9.46 -0.84
CA CYS A 34 -3.34 -8.16 -1.48
C CYS A 34 -2.02 -7.44 -1.25
N PHE A 35 -1.58 -7.32 -0.01
CA PHE A 35 -0.36 -6.57 0.29
C PHE A 35 0.88 -7.22 -0.32
N ARG A 36 1.08 -8.50 -0.06
CA ARG A 36 2.27 -9.20 -0.57
C ARG A 36 2.38 -9.13 -2.09
N PRO A 37 1.32 -9.47 -2.85
CA PRO A 37 1.44 -9.40 -4.31
C PRO A 37 1.76 -8.00 -4.82
N VAL A 38 1.17 -6.96 -4.21
CA VAL A 38 1.43 -5.60 -4.64
C VAL A 38 2.89 -5.21 -4.37
N VAL A 39 3.39 -5.55 -3.18
CA VAL A 39 4.79 -5.24 -2.85
C VAL A 39 5.74 -6.00 -3.76
N ASP A 40 5.48 -7.28 -3.99
CA ASP A 40 6.34 -8.10 -4.83
C ASP A 40 6.37 -7.56 -6.26
N TRP A 41 5.21 -7.26 -6.81
CA TRP A 41 5.13 -6.71 -8.16
C TRP A 41 5.87 -5.39 -8.26
N THR A 42 5.66 -4.52 -7.27
CA THR A 42 6.30 -3.21 -7.27
C THR A 42 7.82 -3.33 -7.20
N ALA A 43 8.31 -4.20 -6.34
CA ALA A 43 9.75 -4.39 -6.21
C ALA A 43 10.36 -4.96 -7.50
N ASP A 44 9.64 -5.85 -8.17
CA ASP A 44 10.13 -6.48 -9.39
C ASP A 44 10.10 -5.56 -10.59
N HIS A 45 9.10 -4.71 -10.69
CA HIS A 45 8.88 -3.92 -11.90
C HIS A 45 9.16 -2.44 -11.75
N LEU A 46 9.15 -1.92 -10.53
CA LEU A 46 9.38 -0.51 -10.24
C LEU A 46 10.41 -0.35 -9.12
N PRO A 47 11.60 -0.96 -9.27
CA PRO A 47 12.59 -0.91 -8.19
C PRO A 47 12.98 0.52 -7.89
N GLY A 48 13.13 0.82 -6.61
CA GLY A 48 13.51 2.16 -6.19
C GLY A 48 12.37 3.15 -6.09
N VAL A 49 11.15 2.76 -6.47
CA VAL A 49 10.01 3.65 -6.32
C VAL A 49 9.73 3.83 -4.82
N ARG A 50 9.17 4.99 -4.47
CA ARG A 50 8.80 5.24 -3.09
C ARG A 50 7.49 4.50 -2.77
N PHE A 51 7.51 3.75 -1.69
CA PHE A 51 6.35 2.99 -1.25
C PHE A 51 5.94 3.45 0.15
N GLN A 52 4.66 3.81 0.30
CA GLN A 52 4.12 4.21 1.59
C GLN A 52 3.09 3.20 2.04
N LEU A 53 3.36 2.56 3.16
CA LEU A 53 2.40 1.67 3.79
C LEU A 53 1.50 2.51 4.70
N HIS A 54 0.21 2.43 4.45
CA HIS A 54 -0.77 3.20 5.21
C HIS A 54 -1.52 2.25 6.13
N THR A 55 -1.40 2.44 7.43
CA THR A 55 -1.94 1.50 8.41
C THR A 55 -3.16 2.03 9.17
N GLY A 56 -3.68 3.18 8.77
CA GLY A 56 -4.79 3.81 9.45
C GLY A 56 -6.16 3.41 8.95
N TYR A 57 -6.34 2.16 8.60
CA TYR A 57 -7.64 1.69 8.12
C TYR A 57 -8.72 1.83 9.19
N GLU A 58 -9.84 2.40 8.81
CA GLU A 58 -11.02 2.50 9.67
C GLU A 58 -12.21 1.89 8.95
N PRO A 59 -12.90 0.91 9.56
CA PRO A 59 -14.09 0.35 8.93
C PRO A 59 -15.21 1.38 8.88
N CYS A 60 -15.72 1.61 7.66
CA CYS A 60 -16.76 2.59 7.43
C CYS A 60 -17.90 1.95 6.67
N TRP A 61 -19.10 2.49 6.86
CA TRP A 61 -20.29 2.09 6.14
C TRP A 61 -20.48 0.57 6.22
N ARG A 62 -20.59 -0.12 5.10
CA ARG A 62 -20.85 -1.56 5.10
C ARG A 62 -19.71 -2.37 5.69
N ALA A 63 -18.49 -1.87 5.59
CA ALA A 63 -17.36 -2.57 6.16
C ALA A 63 -17.48 -2.72 7.67
N ALA A 64 -18.14 -1.79 8.34
CA ALA A 64 -18.28 -1.83 9.79
C ALA A 64 -19.02 -3.07 10.28
N SER A 65 -19.88 -3.67 9.46
CA SER A 65 -20.61 -4.87 9.83
C SER A 65 -20.06 -6.13 9.18
N ASP A 66 -18.97 -6.04 8.44
CA ASP A 66 -18.36 -7.19 7.81
C ASP A 66 -17.50 -7.94 8.83
N ALA A 67 -17.55 -9.29 8.77
CA ALA A 67 -16.84 -10.12 9.73
C ALA A 67 -15.33 -9.92 9.68
N LYS A 68 -14.77 -9.67 8.49
CA LYS A 68 -13.34 -9.48 8.32
C LYS A 68 -12.93 -8.03 8.32
N MET A 69 -13.72 -7.19 7.66
CA MET A 69 -13.36 -5.79 7.44
C MET A 69 -13.86 -4.87 8.53
N GLY A 70 -14.62 -5.40 9.49
CA GLY A 70 -15.22 -4.58 10.56
C GLY A 70 -14.29 -4.33 11.74
N ARG A 71 -12.99 -4.52 11.58
CA ARG A 71 -12.01 -4.29 12.63
C ARG A 71 -10.84 -3.48 12.12
N LEU A 72 -10.08 -2.92 13.02
CA LEU A 72 -8.83 -2.27 12.65
C LEU A 72 -7.80 -3.32 12.27
N THR A 73 -6.82 -2.90 11.48
CA THR A 73 -5.67 -3.74 11.17
C THR A 73 -4.91 -4.02 12.47
N SER A 74 -4.57 -5.27 12.72
CA SER A 74 -3.94 -5.64 13.97
C SER A 74 -2.48 -5.20 14.03
N ALA A 75 -1.95 -5.08 15.25
CA ALA A 75 -0.54 -4.74 15.44
C ALA A 75 0.37 -5.77 14.80
N ASP A 76 -0.01 -7.04 14.84
CA ASP A 76 0.78 -8.10 14.21
C ASP A 76 0.79 -7.96 12.70
N GLU A 77 -0.35 -7.64 12.10
CA GLU A 77 -0.43 -7.41 10.65
C GLU A 77 0.44 -6.24 10.25
N VAL A 78 0.39 -5.16 11.01
CA VAL A 78 1.21 -3.97 10.73
C VAL A 78 2.70 -4.30 10.83
N ARG A 79 3.08 -5.01 11.88
CA ARG A 79 4.48 -5.36 12.08
C ARG A 79 4.99 -6.26 10.97
N TRP A 80 4.21 -7.27 10.63
CA TRP A 80 4.61 -8.20 9.58
C TRP A 80 4.77 -7.48 8.23
N ALA A 81 3.80 -6.63 7.92
CA ALA A 81 3.84 -5.90 6.64
C ALA A 81 5.05 -4.96 6.57
N GLY A 82 5.33 -4.26 7.66
CA GLY A 82 6.48 -3.38 7.70
C GLY A 82 7.80 -4.13 7.56
N ASP A 83 7.90 -5.28 8.23
CA ASP A 83 9.10 -6.10 8.14
C ASP A 83 9.28 -6.65 6.74
N TYR A 84 8.20 -7.12 6.14
CA TYR A 84 8.25 -7.64 4.77
C TYR A 84 8.68 -6.56 3.79
N LEU A 85 8.11 -5.38 3.92
CA LEU A 85 8.43 -4.27 3.04
C LEU A 85 9.91 -3.90 3.11
N ARG A 86 10.50 -3.97 4.30
CA ARG A 86 11.91 -3.65 4.46
C ARG A 86 12.85 -4.66 3.82
N THR A 87 12.35 -5.83 3.45
CA THR A 87 13.18 -6.80 2.74
C THR A 87 13.30 -6.48 1.23
N LYS A 88 12.58 -5.48 0.76
CA LYS A 88 12.54 -5.17 -0.67
C LYS A 88 13.37 -3.94 -0.98
N ASP A 89 13.79 -3.84 -2.25
CA ASP A 89 14.56 -2.69 -2.74
C ASP A 89 13.60 -1.57 -3.14
N LEU A 90 13.02 -0.92 -2.16
CA LEU A 90 12.10 0.18 -2.35
C LEU A 90 12.45 1.28 -1.37
N GLN A 91 12.12 2.52 -1.73
CA GLN A 91 12.22 3.63 -0.80
C GLN A 91 10.97 3.63 0.06
N ILE A 92 11.15 3.43 1.36
CA ILE A 92 10.01 3.33 2.26
C ILE A 92 9.71 4.73 2.79
N GLY A 93 8.51 5.21 2.49
CA GLY A 93 8.05 6.48 3.00
C GLY A 93 7.45 6.32 4.39
N PRO A 94 7.25 7.43 5.08
CA PRO A 94 6.65 7.39 6.42
C PRO A 94 5.18 6.97 6.34
N ASP A 95 4.76 6.23 7.36
CA ASP A 95 3.38 5.80 7.47
C ASP A 95 2.62 6.79 8.34
N ARG A 96 2.52 8.02 7.86
CA ARG A 96 1.87 9.08 8.64
C ARG A 96 1.02 9.94 7.75
N PRO A 97 -0.29 9.75 7.81
CA PRO A 97 -1.20 10.60 7.03
C PRO A 97 -1.00 12.08 7.29
N THR A 98 -0.63 12.44 8.52
CA THR A 98 -0.43 13.84 8.87
C THR A 98 0.70 14.48 8.10
N GLU A 99 1.73 13.73 7.75
CA GLU A 99 2.83 14.29 6.97
C GLU A 99 2.37 14.63 5.58
N ILE A 100 1.53 13.80 5.00
CA ILE A 100 0.96 14.07 3.70
C ILE A 100 0.09 15.31 3.78
N HIS A 101 -0.71 15.41 4.82
CA HIS A 101 -1.59 16.55 5.00
C HIS A 101 -0.79 17.85 5.22
N ALA A 102 0.29 17.75 5.95
CA ALA A 102 1.12 18.92 6.18
C ALA A 102 1.70 19.46 4.88
N GLY A 103 2.04 18.56 3.95
CA GLY A 103 2.60 18.97 2.68
C GLY A 103 1.56 19.43 1.67
N VAL A 104 0.34 18.99 1.81
CA VAL A 104 -0.70 19.22 0.81
C VAL A 104 -1.73 20.18 1.31
N ARG A 105 -2.18 19.94 2.49
CA ARG A 105 -3.28 20.68 3.01
C ARG A 105 -2.88 22.07 3.33
N ALA A 106 -1.91 22.36 3.41
CA ALA A 106 -1.69 23.76 3.72
C ALA A 106 -3.04 24.45 3.87
#